data_f159e556f1ce1ae6d88f38c585985244
#
_entry.id   f159e556f1ce1ae6d88f38c585985244
#
_cell.length_a   1.000
_cell.length_b   1.000
_cell.length_c   1.000
_cell.angle_alpha   90.00
_cell.angle_beta   90.00
_cell.angle_gamma   90.00
#
_symmetry.space_group_name_H-M   'P 1'
#
loop_
_entity.id
_entity.type
_entity.pdbx_description
1 polymer ?
#
loop_
_entity_poly.entity_id
_entity_poly.type
_entity_poly.pdbx_seq_one_letter_code
_entity_poly.pdbx_strand_id
1 'polypeptide(L)'
;DPNDPYARILELQDTIDTYHRANLSVIMDVVYNHVYQADEYAFEQIVPGYFYRYNAEGERTNGTFCGNDVASERSMVRHYIKQSLKQWVSLYGFDGFRFDLMGILDIQTMTEIAEELREIYPNIYLYGEGWKMDTGLSEDQLAHQYNSKRLPAFGFFSDNFRDTVKRTLV
;
A
#
# COMPACT_ATOMS: atom_id res chain seq x y z
N ASP A 1 -1.46 -0.15 29.99
CA ASP A 1 -0.42 -0.77 30.83
C ASP A 1 0.74 -1.22 29.93
N PRO A 2 1.98 -0.73 30.14
CA PRO A 2 3.13 -1.13 29.33
C PRO A 2 3.54 -2.61 29.50
N ASN A 3 3.05 -3.27 30.54
CA ASN A 3 3.30 -4.68 30.80
C ASN A 3 2.25 -5.62 30.20
N ASP A 4 1.17 -5.07 29.63
CA ASP A 4 0.16 -5.85 28.92
C ASP A 4 0.39 -5.78 27.40
N PRO A 5 0.84 -6.87 26.75
CA PRO A 5 1.12 -6.88 25.32
C PRO A 5 -0.13 -6.68 24.44
N TYR A 6 -1.32 -6.92 25.00
CA TYR A 6 -2.59 -6.75 24.28
C TYR A 6 -3.21 -5.36 24.44
N ALA A 7 -2.73 -4.54 25.38
CA ALA A 7 -3.32 -3.23 25.66
C ALA A 7 -3.45 -2.34 24.42
N ARG A 8 -2.41 -2.29 23.57
CA ARG A 8 -2.41 -1.47 22.36
C ARG A 8 -3.35 -2.00 21.28
N ILE A 9 -3.49 -3.31 21.19
CA ILE A 9 -4.45 -3.94 20.26
C ILE A 9 -5.87 -3.55 20.65
N LEU A 10 -6.22 -3.72 21.93
CA LEU A 10 -7.54 -3.41 22.45
C LEU A 10 -7.88 -1.91 22.36
N GLU A 11 -6.91 -1.03 22.65
CA GLU A 11 -7.07 0.42 22.49
C GLU A 11 -7.35 0.84 21.05
N LEU A 12 -6.68 0.24 20.06
CA LEU A 12 -6.93 0.52 18.66
C LEU A 12 -8.31 0.02 18.24
N GLN A 13 -8.69 -1.18 18.65
CA GLN A 13 -10.03 -1.73 18.38
C GLN A 13 -11.12 -0.85 18.97
N ASP A 14 -11.00 -0.42 20.23
CA ASP A 14 -11.97 0.47 20.88
C ASP A 14 -12.03 1.86 20.21
N THR A 15 -10.89 2.35 19.74
CA THR A 15 -10.81 3.60 18.96
C THR A 15 -11.61 3.49 17.67
N ILE A 16 -11.40 2.45 16.89
CA ILE A 16 -12.13 2.22 15.62
C ILE A 16 -13.63 2.04 15.89
N ASP A 17 -13.98 1.23 16.88
CA ASP A 17 -15.37 1.06 17.33
C ASP A 17 -16.04 2.38 17.70
N THR A 18 -15.31 3.28 18.33
CA THR A 18 -15.81 4.60 18.72
C THR A 18 -16.13 5.46 17.49
N TYR A 19 -15.28 5.42 16.46
CA TYR A 19 -15.57 6.09 15.19
C TYR A 19 -16.77 5.46 14.48
N HIS A 20 -16.87 4.14 14.44
CA HIS A 20 -18.01 3.43 13.83
C HIS A 20 -19.33 3.77 14.53
N ARG A 21 -19.35 3.87 15.86
CA ARG A 21 -20.53 4.32 16.63
C ARG A 21 -20.95 5.75 16.28
N ALA A 22 -20.01 6.58 15.81
CA ALA A 22 -20.27 7.92 15.32
C ALA A 22 -20.60 7.97 13.80
N ASN A 23 -20.81 6.83 13.15
CA ASN A 23 -21.00 6.67 11.70
C ASN A 23 -19.83 7.21 10.85
N LEU A 24 -18.60 7.08 11.34
CA LEU A 24 -17.38 7.42 10.62
C LEU A 24 -16.63 6.16 10.24
N SER A 25 -16.27 6.07 8.96
CA SER A 25 -15.37 5.02 8.47
C SER A 25 -13.91 5.35 8.77
N VAL A 26 -13.11 4.33 9.02
CA VAL A 26 -11.69 4.47 9.36
C VAL A 26 -10.83 3.89 8.24
N ILE A 27 -10.04 4.74 7.62
CA ILE A 27 -9.11 4.37 6.55
C ILE A 27 -7.69 4.33 7.09
N MET A 28 -6.98 3.23 6.85
CA MET A 28 -5.57 3.10 7.22
C MET A 28 -4.67 3.57 6.08
N ASP A 29 -3.73 4.45 6.39
CA ASP A 29 -2.65 4.83 5.48
C ASP A 29 -1.53 3.79 5.57
N VAL A 30 -1.20 3.14 4.44
CA VAL A 30 -0.28 2.01 4.40
C VAL A 30 0.90 2.26 3.47
N VAL A 31 2.09 1.85 3.93
CA VAL A 31 3.35 1.97 3.20
C VAL A 31 3.89 0.57 2.92
N TYR A 32 3.68 0.06 1.71
CA TYR A 32 4.20 -1.23 1.23
C TYR A 32 5.20 -1.08 0.08
N ASN A 33 5.53 0.16 -0.26
CA ASN A 33 6.37 0.49 -1.41
C ASN A 33 7.87 0.53 -1.07
N HIS A 34 8.23 0.80 0.19
CA HIS A 34 9.61 0.83 0.69
C HIS A 34 9.68 0.50 2.19
N VAL A 35 10.89 0.37 2.72
CA VAL A 35 11.16 0.28 4.16
C VAL A 35 12.26 1.26 4.57
N TYR A 36 12.28 1.63 5.84
CA TYR A 36 13.22 2.64 6.36
C TYR A 36 14.69 2.18 6.29
N GLN A 37 14.97 0.95 6.75
CA GLN A 37 16.33 0.39 6.76
C GLN A 37 16.33 -0.96 6.02
N ALA A 38 16.64 -0.90 4.72
CA ALA A 38 16.52 -2.07 3.84
C ALA A 38 17.43 -3.24 4.28
N ASP A 39 18.67 -2.97 4.71
CA ASP A 39 19.64 -4.02 5.07
C ASP A 39 19.30 -4.69 6.40
N GLU A 40 18.64 -3.98 7.31
CA GLU A 40 18.25 -4.49 8.62
C GLU A 40 16.85 -5.12 8.62
N TYR A 41 16.13 -5.04 7.51
CA TYR A 41 14.77 -5.54 7.43
C TYR A 41 14.75 -7.08 7.48
N ALA A 42 13.87 -7.63 8.31
CA ALA A 42 13.84 -9.06 8.60
C ALA A 42 13.77 -9.97 7.35
N PHE A 43 12.97 -9.58 6.36
CA PHE A 43 12.85 -10.38 5.13
C PHE A 43 14.12 -10.37 4.28
N GLU A 44 14.87 -9.27 4.27
CA GLU A 44 16.16 -9.24 3.59
C GLU A 44 17.20 -10.10 4.29
N GLN A 45 17.17 -10.16 5.62
CA GLN A 45 18.07 -11.02 6.39
C GLN A 45 17.73 -12.52 6.25
N ILE A 46 16.44 -12.87 6.10
CA ILE A 46 15.99 -14.26 5.94
C ILE A 46 16.22 -14.76 4.50
N VAL A 47 15.89 -13.93 3.49
CA VAL A 47 16.03 -14.26 2.07
C VAL A 47 16.66 -13.07 1.34
N PRO A 48 17.99 -12.91 1.41
CA PRO A 48 18.67 -11.79 0.77
C PRO A 48 18.37 -11.67 -0.72
N GLY A 49 18.15 -10.45 -1.20
CA GLY A 49 17.89 -10.16 -2.60
C GLY A 49 16.47 -10.50 -3.09
N TYR A 50 15.54 -10.93 -2.21
CA TYR A 50 14.19 -11.30 -2.63
C TYR A 50 13.16 -10.18 -2.41
N PHE A 51 13.29 -9.40 -1.37
CA PHE A 51 12.22 -8.46 -0.98
C PHE A 51 12.20 -7.17 -1.79
N TYR A 52 13.35 -6.76 -2.32
CA TYR A 52 13.49 -5.51 -3.07
C TYR A 52 13.69 -5.75 -4.56
N ARG A 53 13.41 -4.69 -5.36
CA ARG A 53 13.77 -4.63 -6.78
C ARG A 53 15.22 -4.26 -6.96
N TYR A 54 15.80 -4.81 -8.01
CA TYR A 54 17.18 -4.55 -8.42
C TYR A 54 17.23 -4.23 -9.90
N ASN A 55 18.14 -3.33 -10.28
CA ASN A 55 18.46 -3.03 -11.67
C ASN A 55 19.34 -4.13 -12.29
N ALA A 56 19.69 -3.96 -13.57
CA ALA A 56 20.54 -4.92 -14.29
C ALA A 56 21.98 -5.03 -13.72
N GLU A 57 22.42 -3.99 -13.03
CA GLU A 57 23.74 -3.90 -12.38
C GLU A 57 23.73 -4.55 -10.99
N GLY A 58 22.58 -5.01 -10.49
CA GLY A 58 22.44 -5.63 -9.18
C GLY A 58 22.32 -4.62 -8.02
N GLU A 59 22.03 -3.36 -8.31
CA GLU A 59 21.78 -2.32 -7.33
C GLU A 59 20.28 -2.22 -7.04
N ARG A 60 19.89 -1.92 -5.80
CA ARG A 60 18.48 -1.68 -5.47
C ARG A 60 17.92 -0.49 -6.24
N THR A 61 16.74 -0.64 -6.82
CA THR A 61 16.04 0.50 -7.41
C THR A 61 15.57 1.46 -6.32
N ASN A 62 15.39 2.73 -6.68
CA ASN A 62 15.04 3.81 -5.76
C ASN A 62 14.00 4.77 -6.38
N GLY A 63 12.96 4.21 -6.98
CA GLY A 63 11.84 4.98 -7.52
C GLY A 63 11.03 5.68 -6.45
N THR A 64 11.05 5.16 -5.21
CA THR A 64 10.44 5.79 -4.03
C THR A 64 11.20 7.01 -3.53
N PHE A 65 12.46 7.20 -3.92
CA PHE A 65 13.41 8.17 -3.35
C PHE A 65 13.73 7.94 -1.85
N CYS A 66 13.39 6.74 -1.34
CA CYS A 66 13.62 6.34 0.05
C CYS A 66 14.73 5.28 0.19
N GLY A 67 15.50 5.04 -0.87
CA GLY A 67 16.65 4.13 -0.88
C GLY A 67 16.33 2.70 -1.28
N ASN A 68 15.06 2.33 -1.44
CA ASN A 68 14.65 1.00 -1.89
C ASN A 68 13.22 0.99 -2.42
N ASP A 69 12.94 0.05 -3.32
CA ASP A 69 11.60 -0.27 -3.82
C ASP A 69 11.27 -1.73 -3.50
N VAL A 70 10.12 -1.97 -2.88
CA VAL A 70 9.63 -3.31 -2.58
C VAL A 70 9.18 -4.01 -3.86
N ALA A 71 9.62 -5.26 -4.05
CA ALA A 71 9.29 -6.08 -5.22
C ALA A 71 7.91 -6.76 -5.05
N SER A 72 6.84 -5.96 -5.10
CA SER A 72 5.46 -6.43 -4.90
C SER A 72 5.04 -7.52 -5.91
N GLU A 73 5.63 -7.53 -7.09
CA GLU A 73 5.41 -8.52 -8.14
C GLU A 73 5.86 -9.95 -7.77
N ARG A 74 6.71 -10.09 -6.76
CA ARG A 74 7.19 -11.40 -6.30
C ARG A 74 6.14 -12.08 -5.41
N SER A 75 5.91 -13.36 -5.65
CA SER A 75 4.78 -14.10 -5.06
C SER A 75 4.71 -14.05 -3.54
N MET A 76 5.84 -14.19 -2.84
CA MET A 76 5.85 -14.16 -1.37
C MET A 76 5.72 -12.73 -0.81
N VAL A 77 6.24 -11.72 -1.51
CA VAL A 77 6.03 -10.31 -1.14
C VAL A 77 4.55 -9.94 -1.30
N ARG A 78 3.94 -10.30 -2.43
CA ARG A 78 2.50 -10.16 -2.66
C ARG A 78 1.69 -10.86 -1.57
N HIS A 79 2.03 -12.10 -1.25
CA HIS A 79 1.37 -12.86 -0.19
C HIS A 79 1.44 -12.13 1.15
N TYR A 80 2.62 -11.63 1.53
CA TYR A 80 2.80 -10.85 2.75
C TYR A 80 1.90 -9.61 2.79
N ILE A 81 1.88 -8.81 1.71
CA ILE A 81 1.05 -7.60 1.65
C ILE A 81 -0.43 -7.96 1.80
N LYS A 82 -0.92 -8.96 1.06
CA LYS A 82 -2.31 -9.42 1.13
C LYS A 82 -2.69 -9.91 2.53
N GLN A 83 -1.86 -10.74 3.17
CA GLN A 83 -2.15 -11.24 4.52
C GLN A 83 -2.15 -10.13 5.56
N SER A 84 -1.22 -9.18 5.46
CA SER A 84 -1.19 -8.01 6.33
C SER A 84 -2.48 -7.19 6.24
N LEU A 85 -2.92 -6.87 5.01
CA LEU A 85 -4.17 -6.11 4.79
C LEU A 85 -5.41 -6.86 5.29
N LYS A 86 -5.51 -8.17 5.04
CA LYS A 86 -6.59 -9.01 5.57
C LYS A 86 -6.65 -8.99 7.09
N GLN A 87 -5.49 -9.03 7.74
CA GLN A 87 -5.40 -8.96 9.20
C GLN A 87 -5.91 -7.62 9.74
N TRP A 88 -5.56 -6.50 9.09
CA TRP A 88 -6.05 -5.18 9.47
C TRP A 88 -7.56 -5.06 9.38
N VAL A 89 -8.17 -5.61 8.32
CA VAL A 89 -9.63 -5.64 8.19
C VAL A 89 -10.27 -6.57 9.23
N SER A 90 -9.79 -7.82 9.33
CA SER A 90 -10.44 -8.86 10.14
C SER A 90 -10.27 -8.64 11.63
N LEU A 91 -9.10 -8.13 12.07
CA LEU A 91 -8.79 -7.98 13.50
C LEU A 91 -9.24 -6.62 14.04
N TYR A 92 -9.13 -5.56 13.24
CA TYR A 92 -9.35 -4.19 13.69
C TYR A 92 -10.58 -3.52 13.08
N GLY A 93 -11.12 -4.05 11.97
CA GLY A 93 -12.32 -3.50 11.33
C GLY A 93 -12.06 -2.23 10.52
N PHE A 94 -10.88 -2.06 9.93
CA PHE A 94 -10.64 -0.95 9.00
C PHE A 94 -11.56 -1.04 7.78
N ASP A 95 -12.14 0.10 7.38
CA ASP A 95 -13.09 0.21 6.26
C ASP A 95 -12.39 0.39 4.91
N GLY A 96 -11.09 0.63 4.92
CA GLY A 96 -10.32 0.81 3.69
C GLY A 96 -8.86 1.14 3.91
N PHE A 97 -8.17 1.33 2.78
CA PHE A 97 -6.75 1.63 2.75
C PHE A 97 -6.42 2.75 1.77
N ARG A 98 -5.56 3.67 2.20
CA ARG A 98 -4.85 4.60 1.34
C ARG A 98 -3.43 4.09 1.14
N PHE A 99 -3.05 3.80 -0.10
CA PHE A 99 -1.72 3.29 -0.43
C PHE A 99 -0.78 4.44 -0.77
N ASP A 100 0.22 4.62 0.08
CA ASP A 100 1.33 5.52 -0.20
C ASP A 100 2.10 5.04 -1.43
N LEU A 101 2.47 5.99 -2.33
CA LEU A 101 3.18 5.71 -3.58
C LEU A 101 2.68 4.44 -4.32
N MET A 102 1.34 4.28 -4.41
CA MET A 102 0.70 3.12 -5.04
C MET A 102 1.23 2.85 -6.46
N GLY A 103 1.65 3.90 -7.16
CA GLY A 103 2.18 3.82 -8.52
C GLY A 103 3.44 2.99 -8.69
N ILE A 104 4.12 2.63 -7.59
CA ILE A 104 5.30 1.76 -7.59
C ILE A 104 4.94 0.27 -7.47
N LEU A 105 3.76 -0.04 -6.94
CA LEU A 105 3.27 -1.41 -6.80
C LEU A 105 2.82 -1.96 -8.15
N ASP A 106 2.86 -3.27 -8.30
CA ASP A 106 2.43 -3.90 -9.54
C ASP A 106 0.90 -4.11 -9.60
N ILE A 107 0.35 -4.06 -10.80
CA ILE A 107 -1.10 -4.17 -11.07
C ILE A 107 -1.67 -5.50 -10.59
N GLN A 108 -0.93 -6.61 -10.76
CA GLN A 108 -1.43 -7.93 -10.35
C GLN A 108 -1.63 -7.97 -8.84
N THR A 109 -0.66 -7.49 -8.08
CA THR A 109 -0.76 -7.43 -6.61
C THR A 109 -1.96 -6.58 -6.18
N MET A 110 -2.13 -5.39 -6.77
CA MET A 110 -3.25 -4.52 -6.45
C MET A 110 -4.60 -5.15 -6.81
N THR A 111 -4.69 -5.83 -7.95
CA THR A 111 -5.91 -6.54 -8.35
C THR A 111 -6.28 -7.64 -7.35
N GLU A 112 -5.33 -8.51 -7.01
CA GLU A 112 -5.54 -9.60 -6.05
C GLU A 112 -5.89 -9.07 -4.65
N ILE A 113 -5.29 -7.95 -4.21
CA ILE A 113 -5.65 -7.26 -2.96
C ILE A 113 -7.14 -6.89 -2.98
N ALA A 114 -7.59 -6.23 -4.05
CA ALA A 114 -8.98 -5.77 -4.13
C ALA A 114 -9.98 -6.95 -4.16
N GLU A 115 -9.66 -8.00 -4.88
CA GLU A 115 -10.49 -9.21 -4.96
C GLU A 115 -10.62 -9.87 -3.58
N GLU A 116 -9.50 -10.18 -2.93
CA GLU A 116 -9.49 -10.89 -1.65
C GLU A 116 -10.05 -10.06 -0.48
N LEU A 117 -9.82 -8.74 -0.47
CA LEU A 117 -10.40 -7.89 0.57
C LEU A 117 -11.92 -7.73 0.41
N ARG A 118 -12.45 -7.71 -0.81
CA ARG A 118 -13.89 -7.65 -1.07
C ARG A 118 -14.62 -8.94 -0.72
N GLU A 119 -13.95 -10.07 -0.67
CA GLU A 119 -14.51 -11.31 -0.12
C GLU A 119 -14.81 -11.18 1.39
N ILE A 120 -13.99 -10.41 2.11
CA ILE A 120 -14.12 -10.17 3.55
C ILE A 120 -15.07 -8.99 3.82
N TYR A 121 -14.88 -7.90 3.11
CA TYR A 121 -15.66 -6.66 3.24
C TYR A 121 -15.99 -6.07 1.87
N PRO A 122 -17.19 -6.37 1.31
CA PRO A 122 -17.54 -6.00 -0.06
C PRO A 122 -17.47 -4.50 -0.38
N ASN A 123 -17.66 -3.65 0.62
CA ASN A 123 -17.65 -2.19 0.48
C ASN A 123 -16.32 -1.54 0.86
N ILE A 124 -15.23 -2.31 0.89
CA ILE A 124 -13.93 -1.78 1.28
C ILE A 124 -13.48 -0.63 0.38
N TYR A 125 -12.98 0.43 0.97
CA TYR A 125 -12.45 1.62 0.29
C TYR A 125 -10.98 1.43 -0.04
N LEU A 126 -10.63 1.52 -1.33
CA LEU A 126 -9.25 1.36 -1.80
C LEU A 126 -8.87 2.53 -2.70
N TYR A 127 -7.81 3.25 -2.35
CA TYR A 127 -7.28 4.34 -3.16
C TYR A 127 -5.82 4.62 -2.81
N GLY A 128 -5.14 5.41 -3.62
CA GLY A 128 -3.76 5.73 -3.32
C GLY A 128 -3.11 6.73 -4.27
N GLU A 129 -1.83 6.95 -4.04
CA GLU A 129 -0.98 7.82 -4.83
C GLU A 129 -0.46 7.09 -6.07
N GLY A 130 -1.21 7.20 -7.16
CA GLY A 130 -0.87 6.59 -8.44
C GLY A 130 0.10 7.42 -9.27
N TRP A 131 1.14 7.99 -8.66
CA TRP A 131 2.15 8.74 -9.39
C TRP A 131 2.96 7.83 -10.31
N LYS A 132 3.28 8.33 -11.51
CA LYS A 132 4.18 7.61 -12.43
C LYS A 132 5.61 7.80 -11.95
N MET A 133 6.27 6.71 -11.59
CA MET A 133 7.62 6.69 -11.03
C MET A 133 8.42 5.57 -11.72
N ASP A 134 9.73 5.79 -11.87
CA ASP A 134 10.64 4.79 -12.43
C ASP A 134 11.15 3.87 -11.32
N THR A 135 10.88 2.56 -11.47
CA THR A 135 11.18 1.56 -10.42
C THR A 135 11.66 0.22 -10.99
N GLY A 136 12.22 0.19 -12.17
CA GLY A 136 12.74 -1.03 -12.79
C GLY A 136 11.70 -2.01 -13.33
N LEU A 137 10.39 -1.84 -13.07
CA LEU A 137 9.31 -2.52 -13.78
C LEU A 137 8.88 -1.70 -15.00
N SER A 138 8.37 -2.40 -16.02
CA SER A 138 7.78 -1.73 -17.18
C SER A 138 6.52 -0.95 -16.77
N GLU A 139 6.29 0.20 -17.40
CA GLU A 139 5.17 1.10 -17.09
C GLU A 139 3.80 0.40 -17.13
N ASP A 140 3.61 -0.55 -18.04
CA ASP A 140 2.38 -1.31 -18.19
C ASP A 140 2.11 -2.28 -17.04
N GLN A 141 3.09 -2.57 -16.20
CA GLN A 141 2.95 -3.41 -15.00
C GLN A 141 2.63 -2.61 -13.74
N LEU A 142 2.80 -1.29 -13.75
CA LEU A 142 2.72 -0.44 -12.55
C LEU A 142 1.31 0.09 -12.30
N ALA A 143 0.92 0.18 -11.03
CA ALA A 143 -0.39 0.65 -10.58
C ALA A 143 -0.50 2.19 -10.54
N HIS A 144 0.06 2.88 -11.53
CA HIS A 144 -0.03 4.33 -11.65
C HIS A 144 -1.34 4.78 -12.32
N GLN A 145 -1.69 6.05 -12.16
CA GLN A 145 -2.96 6.64 -12.60
C GLN A 145 -3.27 6.46 -14.10
N TYR A 146 -2.25 6.40 -14.97
CA TYR A 146 -2.46 6.19 -16.41
C TYR A 146 -2.88 4.74 -16.75
N ASN A 147 -2.71 3.80 -15.81
CA ASN A 147 -3.19 2.42 -15.88
C ASN A 147 -4.52 2.22 -15.13
N SER A 148 -5.19 3.27 -14.69
CA SER A 148 -6.42 3.22 -13.86
C SER A 148 -7.54 2.35 -14.45
N LYS A 149 -7.64 2.26 -15.77
CA LYS A 149 -8.62 1.37 -16.44
C LYS A 149 -8.42 -0.11 -16.11
N ARG A 150 -7.21 -0.51 -15.72
CA ARG A 150 -6.88 -1.89 -15.31
C ARG A 150 -7.09 -2.12 -13.81
N LEU A 151 -7.37 -1.05 -13.06
CA LEU A 151 -7.58 -1.05 -11.61
C LEU A 151 -8.92 -0.39 -11.23
N PRO A 152 -10.06 -0.88 -11.76
CA PRO A 152 -11.37 -0.26 -11.54
C PRO A 152 -11.83 -0.27 -10.07
N ALA A 153 -11.15 -1.05 -9.22
CA ALA A 153 -11.42 -1.13 -7.80
C ALA A 153 -10.80 0.02 -6.99
N PHE A 154 -9.88 0.79 -7.59
CA PHE A 154 -9.10 1.80 -6.88
C PHE A 154 -9.45 3.22 -7.29
N GLY A 155 -9.49 4.12 -6.30
CA GLY A 155 -9.41 5.55 -6.50
C GLY A 155 -7.96 6.04 -6.62
N PHE A 156 -7.76 7.16 -7.32
CA PHE A 156 -6.45 7.77 -7.51
C PHE A 156 -6.50 9.24 -7.13
N PHE A 157 -5.47 9.73 -6.45
CA PHE A 157 -5.27 11.17 -6.34
C PHE A 157 -5.01 11.78 -7.71
N SER A 158 -5.57 12.97 -7.94
CA SER A 158 -5.47 13.67 -9.22
C SER A 158 -4.55 14.88 -9.11
N ASP A 159 -3.34 14.76 -9.64
CA ASP A 159 -2.40 15.87 -9.82
C ASP A 159 -2.93 16.90 -10.82
N ASN A 160 -3.56 16.45 -11.90
CA ASN A 160 -4.17 17.34 -12.89
C ASN A 160 -5.22 18.28 -12.30
N PHE A 161 -6.09 17.76 -11.42
CA PHE A 161 -7.08 18.58 -10.74
C PHE A 161 -6.40 19.58 -9.80
N ARG A 162 -5.49 19.10 -8.96
CA ARG A 162 -4.72 19.94 -8.02
C ARG A 162 -4.01 21.08 -8.75
N ASP A 163 -3.29 20.77 -9.84
CA ASP A 163 -2.45 21.75 -10.54
C ASP A 163 -3.30 22.71 -11.36
N THR A 164 -4.43 22.27 -11.90
CA THR A 164 -5.39 23.14 -12.57
C THR A 164 -5.97 24.18 -11.60
N VAL A 165 -6.41 23.74 -10.41
CA VAL A 165 -6.94 24.64 -9.40
C VAL A 165 -5.87 25.63 -8.91
N LYS A 166 -4.65 25.16 -8.65
CA LYS A 166 -3.52 26.04 -8.22
C LYS A 166 -3.17 27.08 -9.27
N ARG A 167 -3.13 26.71 -10.56
CA ARG A 167 -2.83 27.65 -11.66
C ARG A 167 -3.87 28.75 -11.85
N THR A 168 -5.09 28.53 -11.40
CA THR A 168 -6.19 29.51 -11.50
C THR A 168 -6.17 30.53 -10.35
N LEU A 169 -5.35 30.28 -9.31
CA LEU A 169 -5.23 31.12 -8.11
C LEU A 169 -3.96 31.99 -8.09
N VAL A 170 -3.16 32.00 -9.17
CA VAL A 170 -1.93 32.80 -9.31
C VAL A 170 -2.11 33.88 -10.37
#